data_7b6b70514328b5c0c46906614a34e6ec
#
_entry.id   7b6b70514328b5c0c46906614a34e6ec
#
_cell.length_a   1.000
_cell.length_b   1.000
_cell.length_c   1.000
_cell.angle_alpha   90.00
_cell.angle_beta   90.00
_cell.angle_gamma   90.00
#
_symmetry.space_group_name_H-M   'P 1'
#
loop_
_entity.id
_entity.type
_entity.pdbx_description
1 polymer ?
#
loop_
_entity_poly.entity_id
_entity_poly.type
_entity_poly.pdbx_seq_one_letter_code
_entity_poly.pdbx_strand_id
1 'polypeptide(L)'
;MKKFLTVLLSSTFLLNTLNAEEMPVLENDNEVKEVVEENTQVDETTTQNEDTTNEEQEVKNYVAQINDTKYETFDEAYAASKDGDTIILLSNATTEGINLKHNLIIDGKKHTLTFTDKGIAMWKYSLTFKNMTVSMNGITSTPYTAEWSWMAIAASTNAKLILENTNMTMDAASKPNNNAHAIYFCGNNVLSLKNSTLTIKNYKQDALEWNGDIPGFKEFDTEYNVILENSTFISDHNRSGFTGTFTVKTINNSKIDVVNSTGNGSNGSHFEFHDSKVNFNNNGGHGLSAGLLTIDNSTVNANNNGANGIHVGGTLKVQNNSIVNIENNKCSISSKWTIPGALYVAGKDSIIDKTTKLTIQNNNGSGIYVHKTGDLKLETGTIINNFAEKLQIGGGIHNTGNLTIDDSVIINNNHAEVSSDDIYNDENANITFGNTHDDWELNGGYKDKDKTEKDCTDKIDGWYDDNEEKRYNSHDENKDNLYVLEKTSGNYTNKLTLKAAHGLYGNVTVKYIDDEGKELSENIILRGKVDSEYTSSEKEFEYYELIEVKGNKTGKYTLDNQEVIYIYSFVGGTGGDDVDIDTNFPKTGVEDNNLPEVIFSMSSLLLAGTILLKKKFSY
;
A
#
# COMPACT_ATOMS: atom_id res chain seq x y z
N MET A 1 4.28 -19.69 47.44
CA MET A 1 3.28 -20.35 46.57
C MET A 1 2.24 -19.29 46.17
N LYS A 2 2.42 -18.63 45.03
CA LYS A 2 1.40 -17.78 44.43
C LYS A 2 1.11 -18.35 43.04
N LYS A 3 -0.13 -18.79 42.84
CA LYS A 3 -0.61 -19.33 41.57
C LYS A 3 -0.81 -18.16 40.58
N PHE A 4 -0.14 -18.19 39.45
CA PHE A 4 -0.48 -17.37 38.31
C PHE A 4 -1.61 -18.03 37.54
N LEU A 5 -2.70 -17.31 37.38
CA LEU A 5 -3.86 -17.70 36.60
C LEU A 5 -3.65 -17.20 35.17
N THR A 6 -3.40 -18.12 34.26
CA THR A 6 -3.32 -17.82 32.81
C THR A 6 -4.75 -17.79 32.26
N VAL A 7 -5.19 -16.63 31.78
CA VAL A 7 -6.47 -16.49 31.09
C VAL A 7 -6.25 -16.75 29.60
N LEU A 8 -6.71 -17.90 29.13
CA LEU A 8 -6.89 -18.16 27.70
C LEU A 8 -8.12 -17.37 27.22
N LEU A 9 -7.93 -16.42 26.33
CA LEU A 9 -9.01 -15.79 25.56
C LEU A 9 -9.12 -16.53 24.23
N SER A 10 -10.00 -17.52 24.18
CA SER A 10 -10.52 -18.09 22.93
C SER A 10 -11.59 -17.16 22.39
N SER A 11 -11.37 -16.54 21.25
CA SER A 11 -12.37 -15.76 20.53
C SER A 11 -13.27 -16.69 19.72
N THR A 12 -14.40 -17.08 20.30
CA THR A 12 -15.54 -17.64 19.56
C THR A 12 -16.36 -16.51 18.97
N PHE A 13 -16.37 -16.38 17.67
CA PHE A 13 -17.31 -15.53 16.95
C PHE A 13 -18.65 -16.25 16.79
N LEU A 14 -19.70 -15.65 17.35
CA LEU A 14 -21.09 -15.99 17.02
C LEU A 14 -21.44 -15.36 15.65
N LEU A 15 -21.80 -16.20 14.69
CA LEU A 15 -22.46 -15.77 13.47
C LEU A 15 -23.90 -15.36 13.79
N ASN A 16 -24.23 -14.10 13.54
CA ASN A 16 -25.63 -13.69 13.35
C ASN A 16 -25.96 -13.74 11.86
N THR A 17 -26.84 -14.64 11.50
CA THR A 17 -27.46 -14.75 10.18
C THR A 17 -28.42 -13.58 9.95
N LEU A 18 -28.14 -12.76 8.94
CA LEU A 18 -29.11 -11.85 8.36
C LEU A 18 -29.59 -12.44 7.02
N ASN A 19 -30.90 -12.57 6.91
CA ASN A 19 -31.59 -13.04 5.71
C ASN A 19 -31.35 -12.10 4.53
N ALA A 20 -30.92 -12.66 3.41
CA ALA A 20 -30.90 -11.98 2.13
C ALA A 20 -32.23 -12.23 1.41
N GLU A 21 -32.90 -11.15 1.02
CA GLU A 21 -34.04 -11.19 0.10
C GLU A 21 -33.55 -11.43 -1.33
N GLU A 22 -34.31 -12.25 -2.03
CA GLU A 22 -34.05 -12.69 -3.41
C GLU A 22 -34.17 -11.54 -4.41
N MET A 23 -33.22 -11.41 -5.33
CA MET A 23 -33.38 -10.66 -6.58
C MET A 23 -33.38 -11.61 -7.76
N PRO A 24 -34.15 -11.30 -8.83
CA PRO A 24 -34.49 -12.27 -9.88
C PRO A 24 -33.36 -12.49 -10.88
N VAL A 25 -33.27 -13.75 -11.29
CA VAL A 25 -32.38 -14.28 -12.34
C VAL A 25 -32.91 -13.81 -13.71
N LEU A 26 -32.05 -13.23 -14.51
CA LEU A 26 -32.27 -13.06 -15.95
C LEU A 26 -31.53 -14.19 -16.67
N GLU A 27 -32.31 -15.10 -17.22
CA GLU A 27 -31.87 -16.12 -18.18
C GLU A 27 -31.44 -15.43 -19.48
N ASN A 28 -30.30 -15.83 -20.02
CA ASN A 28 -29.94 -15.57 -21.39
C ASN A 28 -29.41 -16.86 -22.04
N ASP A 29 -30.28 -17.46 -22.83
CA ASP A 29 -29.99 -18.57 -23.69
C ASP A 29 -29.06 -18.14 -24.85
N ASN A 30 -27.96 -18.82 -25.03
CA ASN A 30 -27.30 -18.92 -26.33
C ASN A 30 -26.73 -20.33 -26.53
N GLU A 31 -27.49 -21.07 -27.28
CA GLU A 31 -27.07 -22.34 -27.88
C GLU A 31 -25.88 -22.13 -28.83
N VAL A 32 -24.82 -22.89 -28.64
CA VAL A 32 -23.75 -23.07 -29.65
C VAL A 32 -23.89 -24.47 -30.24
N LYS A 33 -24.20 -24.51 -31.52
CA LYS A 33 -24.36 -25.70 -32.33
C LYS A 33 -23.00 -26.41 -32.52
N GLU A 34 -23.02 -27.69 -32.26
CA GLU A 34 -22.02 -28.67 -32.65
C GLU A 34 -21.96 -28.78 -34.19
N VAL A 35 -20.76 -28.65 -34.77
CA VAL A 35 -20.50 -28.99 -36.18
C VAL A 35 -19.75 -30.30 -36.19
N VAL A 36 -20.44 -31.31 -36.67
CA VAL A 36 -19.91 -32.64 -37.01
C VAL A 36 -19.30 -32.53 -38.41
N GLU A 37 -18.04 -32.83 -38.58
CA GLU A 37 -17.43 -33.06 -39.89
C GLU A 37 -17.19 -34.54 -40.15
N GLU A 38 -17.62 -34.90 -41.33
CA GLU A 38 -17.84 -36.21 -41.89
C GLU A 38 -16.55 -36.85 -42.44
N ASN A 39 -16.46 -38.15 -42.27
CA ASN A 39 -15.47 -39.07 -42.79
C ASN A 39 -15.37 -39.06 -44.32
N THR A 40 -14.17 -39.07 -44.85
CA THR A 40 -13.90 -39.57 -46.20
C THR A 40 -12.89 -40.72 -46.17
N GLN A 41 -13.37 -41.89 -46.52
CA GLN A 41 -12.58 -43.09 -46.85
C GLN A 41 -11.74 -42.84 -48.11
N VAL A 42 -10.52 -43.33 -48.13
CA VAL A 42 -9.75 -43.61 -49.33
C VAL A 42 -9.04 -44.94 -49.18
N ASP A 43 -9.23 -45.70 -50.24
CA ASP A 43 -9.00 -47.04 -50.68
C ASP A 43 -7.64 -47.66 -50.34
N GLU A 44 -7.70 -48.98 -50.16
CA GLU A 44 -6.59 -49.93 -50.06
C GLU A 44 -5.85 -50.11 -51.37
N THR A 45 -4.54 -50.08 -51.37
CA THR A 45 -3.71 -50.83 -52.29
C THR A 45 -2.52 -51.45 -51.56
N THR A 46 -2.57 -52.76 -51.60
CA THR A 46 -1.60 -53.77 -51.16
C THR A 46 -0.28 -53.66 -51.91
N THR A 47 0.84 -53.58 -51.15
CA THR A 47 2.12 -54.13 -51.64
C THR A 47 2.95 -54.67 -50.47
N GLN A 48 3.50 -55.84 -50.71
CA GLN A 48 4.15 -56.77 -49.80
C GLN A 48 5.57 -56.35 -49.41
N ASN A 49 5.87 -56.72 -48.16
CA ASN A 49 7.15 -57.22 -47.64
C ASN A 49 8.43 -56.40 -47.83
N GLU A 50 8.93 -55.86 -46.70
CA GLU A 50 10.27 -56.25 -46.24
C GLU A 50 10.32 -56.12 -44.71
N ASP A 51 10.70 -57.25 -44.10
CA ASP A 51 10.88 -57.40 -42.65
C ASP A 51 12.15 -56.66 -42.20
N THR A 52 11.98 -55.44 -41.73
CA THR A 52 13.01 -54.75 -40.95
C THR A 52 12.38 -54.47 -39.59
N THR A 53 12.80 -55.21 -38.58
CA THR A 53 12.61 -54.92 -37.17
C THR A 53 13.21 -53.58 -36.86
N ASN A 54 12.47 -52.50 -37.13
CA ASN A 54 12.71 -51.20 -36.48
C ASN A 54 12.22 -51.38 -35.05
N GLU A 55 13.14 -51.61 -34.11
CA GLU A 55 12.93 -51.20 -32.75
C GLU A 55 12.63 -49.71 -32.78
N GLU A 56 11.35 -49.33 -32.70
CA GLU A 56 10.98 -47.98 -32.34
C GLU A 56 11.61 -47.72 -30.97
N GLN A 57 12.77 -47.06 -30.96
CA GLN A 57 13.30 -46.49 -29.73
C GLN A 57 12.25 -45.50 -29.27
N GLU A 58 11.49 -45.91 -28.26
CA GLU A 58 10.58 -45.05 -27.53
C GLU A 58 11.41 -43.83 -27.07
N VAL A 59 11.17 -42.69 -27.71
CA VAL A 59 11.87 -41.44 -27.35
C VAL A 59 11.35 -41.04 -25.97
N LYS A 60 12.05 -41.48 -24.93
CA LYS A 60 11.71 -41.13 -23.55
C LYS A 60 11.83 -39.64 -23.36
N ASN A 61 10.72 -38.98 -23.03
CA ASN A 61 10.67 -37.58 -22.69
C ASN A 61 11.03 -37.39 -21.21
N TYR A 62 12.26 -37.00 -20.95
CA TYR A 62 12.70 -36.70 -19.58
C TYR A 62 12.32 -35.27 -19.16
N VAL A 63 11.73 -35.15 -17.98
CA VAL A 63 11.21 -33.90 -17.42
C VAL A 63 12.15 -33.31 -16.37
N ALA A 64 12.88 -34.16 -15.65
CA ALA A 64 13.77 -33.72 -14.59
C ALA A 64 15.08 -34.51 -14.56
N GLN A 65 16.08 -33.97 -13.89
CA GLN A 65 17.40 -34.60 -13.74
C GLN A 65 17.99 -34.30 -12.36
N ILE A 66 18.64 -35.29 -11.74
CA ILE A 66 19.51 -35.15 -10.58
C ILE A 66 20.88 -35.69 -10.99
N ASN A 67 21.93 -34.86 -10.94
CA ASN A 67 23.25 -35.17 -11.48
C ASN A 67 23.12 -35.69 -12.94
N ASP A 68 23.57 -36.91 -13.23
CA ASP A 68 23.47 -37.52 -14.57
C ASP A 68 22.24 -38.38 -14.77
N THR A 69 21.42 -38.56 -13.73
CA THR A 69 20.21 -39.41 -13.80
C THR A 69 18.99 -38.57 -14.21
N LYS A 70 18.33 -39.01 -15.31
CA LYS A 70 17.13 -38.36 -15.84
C LYS A 70 15.89 -39.12 -15.43
N TYR A 71 14.78 -38.40 -15.23
CA TYR A 71 13.48 -38.88 -14.77
C TYR A 71 12.38 -38.42 -15.74
N GLU A 72 11.40 -39.27 -15.95
CA GLU A 72 10.26 -39.01 -16.84
C GLU A 72 9.24 -38.06 -16.18
N THR A 73 9.21 -38.00 -14.84
CA THR A 73 8.36 -37.08 -14.10
C THR A 73 9.17 -36.31 -13.02
N PHE A 74 8.67 -35.18 -12.59
CA PHE A 74 9.22 -34.44 -11.45
C PHE A 74 9.10 -35.27 -10.15
N ASP A 75 7.96 -35.94 -9.95
CA ASP A 75 7.68 -36.68 -8.72
C ASP A 75 8.63 -37.89 -8.54
N GLU A 76 9.04 -38.54 -9.64
CA GLU A 76 10.10 -39.56 -9.62
C GLU A 76 11.46 -38.99 -9.19
N ALA A 77 11.84 -37.84 -9.76
CA ALA A 77 13.07 -37.17 -9.38
C ALA A 77 13.01 -36.74 -7.90
N TYR A 78 11.87 -36.19 -7.47
CA TYR A 78 11.66 -35.81 -6.08
C TYR A 78 11.75 -37.00 -5.12
N ALA A 79 11.13 -38.13 -5.47
CA ALA A 79 11.19 -39.36 -4.66
C ALA A 79 12.62 -39.94 -4.55
N ALA A 80 13.45 -39.77 -5.58
CA ALA A 80 14.84 -40.22 -5.63
C ALA A 80 15.82 -39.26 -4.95
N SER A 81 15.43 -38.00 -4.68
CA SER A 81 16.30 -36.95 -4.16
C SER A 81 16.76 -37.19 -2.72
N LYS A 82 17.91 -36.64 -2.39
CA LYS A 82 18.58 -36.72 -1.09
C LYS A 82 18.87 -35.32 -0.55
N ASP A 83 19.31 -35.24 0.69
CA ASP A 83 19.64 -33.98 1.36
C ASP A 83 20.68 -33.17 0.57
N GLY A 84 20.31 -31.95 0.23
CA GLY A 84 21.14 -31.01 -0.54
C GLY A 84 21.15 -31.23 -2.06
N ASP A 85 20.41 -32.19 -2.62
CA ASP A 85 20.34 -32.40 -4.05
C ASP A 85 19.71 -31.19 -4.77
N THR A 86 20.06 -31.06 -6.05
CA THR A 86 19.42 -30.15 -6.99
C THR A 86 18.67 -30.93 -8.05
N ILE A 87 17.35 -30.76 -8.10
CA ILE A 87 16.52 -31.22 -9.21
C ILE A 87 16.56 -30.15 -10.30
N ILE A 88 17.03 -30.50 -11.49
CA ILE A 88 17.04 -29.63 -12.66
C ILE A 88 15.85 -29.97 -13.52
N LEU A 89 15.00 -28.99 -13.88
CA LEU A 89 13.94 -29.20 -14.87
C LEU A 89 14.51 -29.18 -16.28
N LEU A 90 14.13 -30.15 -17.08
CA LEU A 90 14.47 -30.26 -18.51
C LEU A 90 13.33 -29.77 -19.41
N SER A 91 12.12 -29.72 -18.87
CA SER A 91 10.91 -29.20 -19.49
C SER A 91 9.95 -28.69 -18.40
N ASN A 92 8.79 -28.12 -18.81
CA ASN A 92 7.73 -27.81 -17.85
C ASN A 92 7.26 -29.09 -17.17
N ALA A 93 7.01 -29.00 -15.87
CA ALA A 93 6.69 -30.13 -15.03
C ALA A 93 5.44 -29.89 -14.18
N THR A 94 4.83 -30.96 -13.73
CA THR A 94 3.74 -30.94 -12.73
C THR A 94 4.14 -31.75 -11.50
N THR A 95 3.52 -31.43 -10.35
CA THR A 95 3.63 -32.22 -9.12
C THR A 95 2.29 -32.25 -8.41
N GLU A 96 1.97 -33.37 -7.75
CA GLU A 96 0.80 -33.47 -6.87
C GLU A 96 1.01 -32.76 -5.52
N GLY A 97 2.26 -32.40 -5.18
CA GLY A 97 2.62 -31.67 -3.96
C GLY A 97 3.95 -32.14 -3.38
N ILE A 98 4.52 -31.31 -2.49
CA ILE A 98 5.85 -31.57 -1.90
C ILE A 98 5.70 -31.71 -0.38
N ASN A 99 6.10 -32.87 0.17
CA ASN A 99 6.25 -33.11 1.60
C ASN A 99 7.73 -33.32 1.91
N LEU A 100 8.44 -32.23 2.21
CA LEU A 100 9.90 -32.23 2.37
C LEU A 100 10.36 -33.20 3.46
N LYS A 101 11.35 -33.99 3.12
CA LYS A 101 12.04 -34.90 4.03
C LYS A 101 13.51 -34.54 4.25
N HIS A 102 14.02 -33.59 3.48
CA HIS A 102 15.40 -33.10 3.49
C HIS A 102 15.46 -31.73 2.78
N ASN A 103 16.59 -31.05 2.83
CA ASN A 103 16.80 -29.81 2.10
C ASN A 103 16.88 -30.08 0.58
N LEU A 104 16.28 -29.22 -0.22
CA LEU A 104 16.14 -29.42 -1.65
C LEU A 104 16.29 -28.11 -2.42
N ILE A 105 16.95 -28.19 -3.57
CA ILE A 105 17.00 -27.12 -4.56
C ILE A 105 16.27 -27.60 -5.83
N ILE A 106 15.42 -26.77 -6.41
CA ILE A 106 14.79 -27.01 -7.71
C ILE A 106 15.23 -25.88 -8.64
N ASP A 107 16.10 -26.21 -9.60
CA ASP A 107 16.55 -25.27 -10.63
C ASP A 107 15.72 -25.51 -11.90
N GLY A 108 14.80 -24.60 -12.16
CA GLY A 108 13.86 -24.75 -13.27
C GLY A 108 14.44 -24.48 -14.66
N LYS A 109 15.65 -23.87 -14.76
CA LYS A 109 16.24 -23.51 -16.08
C LYS A 109 15.25 -22.74 -17.00
N LYS A 110 14.39 -21.89 -16.43
CA LYS A 110 13.29 -21.13 -17.04
C LYS A 110 12.02 -21.94 -17.33
N HIS A 111 11.96 -23.19 -16.93
CA HIS A 111 10.74 -24.01 -17.02
C HIS A 111 9.80 -23.71 -15.86
N THR A 112 8.56 -24.18 -15.99
CA THR A 112 7.49 -24.01 -15.00
C THR A 112 7.27 -25.32 -14.24
N LEU A 113 7.13 -25.21 -12.90
CA LEU A 113 6.59 -26.27 -12.05
C LEU A 113 5.17 -25.90 -11.62
N THR A 114 4.19 -26.73 -11.98
CA THR A 114 2.79 -26.53 -11.64
C THR A 114 2.34 -27.54 -10.59
N PHE A 115 1.79 -27.06 -9.48
CA PHE A 115 1.15 -27.86 -8.46
C PHE A 115 -0.30 -28.16 -8.87
N THR A 116 -0.73 -29.42 -8.75
CA THR A 116 -2.02 -29.87 -9.28
C THR A 116 -3.05 -30.24 -8.20
N ASP A 117 -2.63 -30.67 -7.01
CA ASP A 117 -3.53 -31.09 -5.92
C ASP A 117 -3.18 -30.45 -4.57
N LYS A 118 -1.97 -30.64 -4.09
CA LYS A 118 -1.48 -30.18 -2.79
C LYS A 118 -0.33 -29.21 -2.95
N GLY A 119 -0.07 -28.44 -1.90
CA GLY A 119 1.04 -27.51 -1.85
C GLY A 119 2.30 -28.10 -1.20
N ILE A 120 2.87 -27.40 -0.21
CA ILE A 120 4.17 -27.72 0.31
C ILE A 120 4.13 -27.84 1.84
N ALA A 121 4.51 -29.00 2.38
CA ALA A 121 4.81 -29.19 3.78
C ALA A 121 6.33 -29.20 3.97
N MET A 122 6.88 -28.16 4.60
CA MET A 122 8.34 -27.95 4.69
C MET A 122 8.96 -28.53 5.96
N TRP A 123 8.16 -28.66 7.02
CA TRP A 123 8.68 -29.04 8.36
C TRP A 123 9.80 -28.11 8.82
N LYS A 124 11.01 -28.63 8.92
CA LYS A 124 12.25 -27.93 9.32
C LYS A 124 13.26 -27.80 8.18
N TYR A 125 12.88 -28.18 6.98
CA TYR A 125 13.78 -28.26 5.85
C TYR A 125 13.72 -27.01 4.98
N SER A 126 14.79 -26.78 4.24
CA SER A 126 14.90 -25.66 3.32
C SER A 126 14.53 -26.10 1.91
N LEU A 127 13.73 -25.27 1.22
CA LEU A 127 13.38 -25.43 -0.19
C LEU A 127 13.79 -24.16 -0.94
N THR A 128 14.58 -24.36 -1.98
CA THR A 128 14.96 -23.28 -2.90
C THR A 128 14.37 -23.52 -4.27
N PHE A 129 13.57 -22.58 -4.76
CA PHE A 129 13.19 -22.48 -6.17
C PHE A 129 14.10 -21.49 -6.87
N LYS A 130 14.69 -21.91 -8.00
CA LYS A 130 15.69 -21.13 -8.71
C LYS A 130 15.43 -21.09 -10.21
N ASN A 131 15.57 -19.90 -10.82
CA ASN A 131 15.48 -19.69 -12.26
C ASN A 131 14.21 -20.29 -12.91
N MET A 132 13.02 -20.06 -12.34
CA MET A 132 11.80 -20.74 -12.76
C MET A 132 10.52 -19.94 -12.55
N THR A 133 9.44 -20.50 -13.09
CA THR A 133 8.08 -20.13 -12.70
C THR A 133 7.48 -21.23 -11.82
N VAL A 134 6.81 -20.86 -10.72
CA VAL A 134 6.06 -21.78 -9.87
C VAL A 134 4.59 -21.38 -9.88
N SER A 135 3.72 -22.33 -10.24
CA SER A 135 2.26 -22.11 -10.26
C SER A 135 1.58 -23.00 -9.23
N MET A 136 0.89 -22.36 -8.27
CA MET A 136 0.10 -23.02 -7.22
C MET A 136 -1.36 -22.55 -7.25
N ASN A 137 -1.94 -22.47 -8.45
CA ASN A 137 -3.31 -22.00 -8.62
C ASN A 137 -4.32 -23.08 -8.17
N GLY A 138 -5.28 -22.68 -7.33
CA GLY A 138 -6.26 -23.58 -6.72
C GLY A 138 -5.73 -24.43 -5.57
N ILE A 139 -4.50 -24.23 -5.15
CA ILE A 139 -3.89 -24.98 -4.04
C ILE A 139 -4.23 -24.31 -2.71
N THR A 140 -4.90 -25.06 -1.83
CA THR A 140 -5.39 -24.57 -0.53
C THR A 140 -5.06 -25.49 0.64
N SER A 141 -4.28 -26.54 0.40
CA SER A 141 -3.88 -27.51 1.44
C SER A 141 -2.50 -28.08 1.15
N THR A 142 -1.78 -28.50 2.21
CA THR A 142 -0.52 -29.23 2.10
C THR A 142 -0.77 -30.75 1.93
N PRO A 143 0.26 -31.52 1.55
CA PRO A 143 0.20 -33.00 1.56
C PRO A 143 0.02 -33.60 2.96
N TYR A 144 0.29 -32.82 4.02
CA TYR A 144 0.10 -33.26 5.40
C TYR A 144 -1.34 -32.95 5.85
N THR A 145 -2.11 -33.99 6.09
CA THR A 145 -3.57 -33.89 6.19
C THR A 145 -4.14 -33.69 7.58
N ALA A 146 -3.37 -33.89 8.66
CA ALA A 146 -3.94 -33.89 10.01
C ALA A 146 -4.14 -32.47 10.58
N GLU A 147 -3.09 -31.64 10.55
CA GLU A 147 -3.09 -30.31 11.19
C GLU A 147 -2.92 -29.15 10.22
N TRP A 148 -2.37 -29.40 9.00
CA TRP A 148 -2.04 -28.38 8.00
C TRP A 148 -2.89 -28.47 6.75
N SER A 149 -4.09 -29.02 6.87
CA SER A 149 -5.01 -29.18 5.74
C SER A 149 -5.64 -27.88 5.23
N TRP A 150 -5.40 -26.78 5.94
CA TRP A 150 -5.94 -25.45 5.63
C TRP A 150 -4.83 -24.43 5.32
N MET A 151 -3.68 -24.91 4.83
CA MET A 151 -2.53 -24.09 4.43
C MET A 151 -1.98 -24.60 3.10
N ALA A 152 -1.67 -23.70 2.15
CA ALA A 152 -1.07 -24.13 0.89
C ALA A 152 0.45 -24.39 1.05
N ILE A 153 1.14 -23.59 1.85
CA ILE A 153 2.53 -23.83 2.27
C ILE A 153 2.58 -23.74 3.78
N ALA A 154 3.22 -24.73 4.42
CA ALA A 154 3.40 -24.74 5.86
C ALA A 154 4.81 -25.16 6.26
N ALA A 155 5.32 -24.51 7.33
CA ALA A 155 6.60 -24.87 7.95
C ALA A 155 6.48 -24.85 9.48
N SER A 156 7.17 -25.77 10.16
CA SER A 156 7.16 -25.82 11.61
C SER A 156 8.21 -24.89 12.23
N THR A 157 9.50 -25.15 12.04
CA THR A 157 10.56 -24.29 12.58
C THR A 157 11.88 -24.51 11.85
N ASN A 158 12.71 -23.47 11.80
CA ASN A 158 14.02 -23.47 11.14
C ASN A 158 13.98 -23.86 9.65
N ALA A 159 12.83 -23.75 9.01
CA ALA A 159 12.70 -23.94 7.57
C ALA A 159 13.03 -22.65 6.82
N LYS A 160 13.47 -22.82 5.56
CA LYS A 160 13.73 -21.68 4.67
C LYS A 160 13.06 -21.90 3.33
N LEU A 161 12.13 -21.02 2.96
CA LEU A 161 11.61 -20.93 1.60
C LEU A 161 12.37 -19.83 0.87
N ILE A 162 13.10 -20.21 -0.16
CA ILE A 162 13.97 -19.30 -0.91
C ILE A 162 13.54 -19.26 -2.37
N LEU A 163 13.31 -18.08 -2.89
CA LEU A 163 13.03 -17.81 -4.28
C LEU A 163 14.20 -17.01 -4.87
N GLU A 164 14.90 -17.58 -5.86
CA GLU A 164 16.01 -16.93 -6.57
C GLU A 164 15.69 -16.84 -8.07
N ASN A 165 15.62 -15.65 -8.63
CA ASN A 165 15.25 -15.43 -10.04
C ASN A 165 13.96 -16.20 -10.41
N THR A 166 12.95 -16.18 -9.52
CA THR A 166 11.77 -17.05 -9.59
C THR A 166 10.48 -16.22 -9.49
N ASN A 167 9.52 -16.53 -10.35
CA ASN A 167 8.16 -16.00 -10.26
C ASN A 167 7.24 -17.08 -9.70
N MET A 168 6.69 -16.85 -8.51
CA MET A 168 5.75 -17.75 -7.87
C MET A 168 4.37 -17.12 -7.76
N THR A 169 3.36 -17.84 -8.23
CA THR A 169 1.96 -17.42 -8.13
C THR A 169 1.16 -18.45 -7.36
N MET A 170 0.41 -17.96 -6.37
CA MET A 170 -0.53 -18.69 -5.53
C MET A 170 -1.88 -17.99 -5.66
N ASP A 171 -2.84 -18.59 -6.37
CA ASP A 171 -4.17 -17.99 -6.59
C ASP A 171 -5.27 -18.99 -6.25
N ALA A 172 -6.05 -18.68 -5.22
CA ALA A 172 -7.15 -19.53 -4.76
C ALA A 172 -8.51 -19.20 -5.41
N ALA A 173 -8.57 -18.40 -6.48
CA ALA A 173 -9.81 -17.97 -7.12
C ALA A 173 -10.72 -19.16 -7.55
N SER A 174 -10.14 -20.27 -8.02
CA SER A 174 -10.89 -21.49 -8.38
C SER A 174 -11.50 -22.23 -7.18
N LYS A 175 -11.19 -21.81 -5.95
CA LYS A 175 -11.71 -22.35 -4.68
C LYS A 175 -12.35 -21.23 -3.85
N PRO A 176 -13.44 -20.60 -4.30
CA PRO A 176 -13.98 -19.38 -3.68
C PRO A 176 -14.43 -19.55 -2.23
N ASN A 177 -14.76 -20.79 -1.82
CA ASN A 177 -15.15 -21.13 -0.45
C ASN A 177 -14.00 -21.73 0.38
N ASN A 178 -12.73 -21.50 -0.04
CA ASN A 178 -11.60 -21.96 0.76
C ASN A 178 -11.57 -21.25 2.14
N ASN A 179 -10.99 -21.92 3.12
CA ASN A 179 -10.69 -21.35 4.43
C ASN A 179 -9.20 -21.50 4.73
N ALA A 180 -8.37 -21.22 3.73
CA ALA A 180 -6.95 -21.50 3.77
C ALA A 180 -6.12 -20.24 3.91
N HIS A 181 -4.98 -20.36 4.60
CA HIS A 181 -3.83 -19.47 4.49
C HIS A 181 -2.98 -19.87 3.28
N ALA A 182 -2.38 -18.89 2.62
CA ALA A 182 -1.46 -19.24 1.55
C ALA A 182 -0.14 -19.78 2.15
N ILE A 183 0.52 -19.02 3.02
CA ILE A 183 1.75 -19.42 3.69
C ILE A 183 1.55 -19.31 5.21
N TYR A 184 1.82 -20.39 5.91
CA TYR A 184 1.73 -20.45 7.38
C TYR A 184 3.04 -20.97 7.97
N PHE A 185 3.71 -20.13 8.73
CA PHE A 185 4.98 -20.45 9.36
C PHE A 185 4.87 -20.42 10.88
N CYS A 186 5.50 -21.38 11.54
CA CYS A 186 5.59 -21.47 13.00
C CYS A 186 7.04 -21.34 13.44
N GLY A 187 7.31 -20.54 14.46
CA GLY A 187 8.66 -20.43 15.02
C GLY A 187 9.66 -19.73 14.10
N ASN A 188 10.92 -20.13 14.18
CA ASN A 188 12.04 -19.49 13.53
C ASN A 188 12.23 -19.96 12.08
N ASN A 189 11.54 -19.34 11.13
CA ASN A 189 11.63 -19.64 9.71
C ASN A 189 12.12 -18.43 8.90
N VAL A 190 12.44 -18.65 7.63
CA VAL A 190 12.83 -17.59 6.69
C VAL A 190 12.05 -17.73 5.38
N LEU A 191 11.50 -16.63 4.90
CA LEU A 191 11.07 -16.44 3.53
C LEU A 191 12.02 -15.44 2.86
N SER A 192 12.76 -15.88 1.85
CA SER A 192 13.75 -15.04 1.16
C SER A 192 13.43 -14.96 -0.32
N LEU A 193 13.29 -13.73 -0.83
CA LEU A 193 13.11 -13.45 -2.25
C LEU A 193 14.33 -12.67 -2.76
N LYS A 194 14.96 -13.17 -3.80
CA LYS A 194 16.07 -12.51 -4.49
C LYS A 194 15.81 -12.47 -6.00
N ASN A 195 15.73 -11.27 -6.56
CA ASN A 195 15.35 -11.04 -7.96
C ASN A 195 14.06 -11.80 -8.34
N SER A 196 13.08 -11.84 -7.46
CA SER A 196 11.95 -12.75 -7.54
C SER A 196 10.63 -12.02 -7.30
N THR A 197 9.54 -12.64 -7.78
CA THR A 197 8.18 -12.17 -7.51
C THR A 197 7.39 -13.27 -6.83
N LEU A 198 6.74 -12.95 -5.72
CA LEU A 198 5.75 -13.79 -5.05
C LEU A 198 4.39 -13.10 -5.08
N THR A 199 3.44 -13.71 -5.76
CA THR A 199 2.06 -13.21 -5.86
C THR A 199 1.10 -14.16 -5.17
N ILE A 200 0.31 -13.65 -4.21
CA ILE A 200 -0.67 -14.41 -3.42
C ILE A 200 -2.03 -13.76 -3.51
N LYS A 201 -3.04 -14.50 -4.00
CA LYS A 201 -4.37 -13.96 -4.24
C LYS A 201 -5.50 -14.87 -3.78
N ASN A 202 -6.63 -14.21 -3.40
CA ASN A 202 -7.94 -14.85 -3.19
C ASN A 202 -8.01 -15.91 -2.08
N TYR A 203 -7.08 -15.90 -1.14
CA TYR A 203 -7.18 -16.73 0.06
C TYR A 203 -8.11 -16.10 1.09
N LYS A 204 -9.05 -16.87 1.63
CA LYS A 204 -10.02 -16.38 2.63
C LYS A 204 -9.42 -16.20 4.03
N GLN A 205 -8.20 -16.64 4.22
CA GLN A 205 -7.34 -16.32 5.35
C GLN A 205 -6.13 -15.49 4.86
N ASP A 206 -5.07 -15.44 5.63
CA ASP A 206 -3.96 -14.53 5.40
C ASP A 206 -3.03 -14.99 4.26
N ALA A 207 -2.44 -14.06 3.55
CA ALA A 207 -1.42 -14.37 2.56
C ALA A 207 -0.16 -14.94 3.24
N LEU A 208 0.29 -14.31 4.32
CA LEU A 208 1.39 -14.79 5.15
C LEU A 208 1.00 -14.66 6.62
N GLU A 209 0.87 -15.78 7.30
CA GLU A 209 0.70 -15.83 8.75
C GLU A 209 1.93 -16.44 9.41
N TRP A 210 2.32 -15.82 10.51
CA TRP A 210 3.44 -16.24 11.32
C TRP A 210 3.02 -16.42 12.78
N ASN A 211 3.03 -17.65 13.23
CA ASN A 211 2.72 -17.96 14.61
C ASN A 211 4.02 -18.24 15.40
N GLY A 212 4.46 -17.24 16.15
CA GLY A 212 5.67 -17.33 16.96
C GLY A 212 5.51 -18.09 18.27
N ASP A 213 4.29 -18.26 18.76
CA ASP A 213 4.01 -18.74 20.11
C ASP A 213 3.80 -20.27 20.18
N ILE A 214 4.69 -21.06 19.60
CA ILE A 214 4.68 -22.49 19.89
C ILE A 214 5.36 -22.71 21.25
N PRO A 215 4.67 -23.28 22.27
CA PRO A 215 5.27 -23.58 23.57
C PRO A 215 6.51 -24.44 23.40
N GLY A 216 7.67 -23.94 23.85
CA GLY A 216 8.95 -24.64 23.78
C GLY A 216 9.93 -24.12 22.72
N PHE A 217 9.54 -23.20 21.87
CA PHE A 217 10.46 -22.49 20.99
C PHE A 217 10.95 -21.21 21.65
N LYS A 218 12.24 -21.11 21.88
CA LYS A 218 12.91 -19.90 22.35
C LYS A 218 13.01 -18.89 21.24
N GLU A 219 13.15 -17.63 21.66
CA GLU A 219 13.34 -16.43 20.86
C GLU A 219 13.97 -16.64 19.48
N PHE A 220 13.46 -15.91 18.47
CA PHE A 220 13.93 -15.95 17.09
C PHE A 220 15.43 -15.65 17.02
N ASP A 221 16.22 -16.62 16.58
CA ASP A 221 17.67 -16.45 16.33
C ASP A 221 17.97 -15.74 15.00
N THR A 222 16.96 -15.47 14.20
CA THR A 222 17.10 -14.78 12.91
C THR A 222 16.75 -13.30 13.06
N GLU A 223 17.65 -12.46 12.63
CA GLU A 223 17.44 -11.00 12.63
C GLU A 223 16.22 -10.62 11.76
N TYR A 224 16.01 -11.32 10.63
CA TYR A 224 14.88 -11.09 9.73
C TYR A 224 14.26 -12.41 9.29
N ASN A 225 12.94 -12.46 9.35
CA ASN A 225 12.15 -13.62 8.94
C ASN A 225 11.74 -13.55 7.45
N VAL A 226 11.44 -12.34 6.94
CA VAL A 226 11.07 -12.09 5.54
C VAL A 226 12.05 -11.10 4.95
N ILE A 227 12.73 -11.50 3.88
CA ILE A 227 13.75 -10.68 3.21
C ILE A 227 13.40 -10.57 1.73
N LEU A 228 13.30 -9.34 1.26
CA LEU A 228 13.14 -9.03 -0.17
C LEU A 228 14.38 -8.26 -0.64
N GLU A 229 15.11 -8.81 -1.60
CA GLU A 229 16.22 -8.16 -2.28
C GLU A 229 15.91 -8.06 -3.78
N ASN A 230 15.76 -6.84 -4.29
CA ASN A 230 15.35 -6.57 -5.68
C ASN A 230 14.15 -7.43 -6.10
N SER A 231 13.13 -7.47 -5.26
CA SER A 231 12.05 -8.45 -5.35
C SER A 231 10.69 -7.82 -5.09
N THR A 232 9.64 -8.51 -5.54
CA THR A 232 8.26 -8.06 -5.37
C THR A 232 7.44 -9.08 -4.60
N PHE A 233 6.71 -8.61 -3.57
CA PHE A 233 5.66 -9.36 -2.88
C PHE A 233 4.31 -8.70 -3.15
N ILE A 234 3.35 -9.48 -3.62
CA ILE A 234 1.98 -9.00 -3.90
C ILE A 234 0.99 -9.85 -3.10
N SER A 235 0.17 -9.20 -2.30
CA SER A 235 -1.00 -9.79 -1.63
C SER A 235 -2.26 -9.05 -2.08
N ASP A 236 -3.19 -9.75 -2.72
CA ASP A 236 -4.38 -9.14 -3.31
C ASP A 236 -5.63 -9.97 -3.03
N HIS A 237 -6.72 -9.35 -2.53
CA HIS A 237 -7.98 -10.01 -2.18
C HIS A 237 -7.84 -11.17 -1.17
N ASN A 238 -6.89 -11.09 -0.25
CA ASN A 238 -6.79 -12.01 0.88
C ASN A 238 -7.51 -11.43 2.12
N ARG A 239 -7.60 -12.19 3.23
CA ARG A 239 -8.09 -11.62 4.49
C ARG A 239 -7.13 -10.54 5.00
N SER A 240 -5.84 -10.87 5.08
CA SER A 240 -4.76 -9.93 5.41
C SER A 240 -3.51 -10.26 4.60
N GLY A 241 -2.63 -9.27 4.43
CA GLY A 241 -1.33 -9.52 3.77
C GLY A 241 -0.34 -10.20 4.71
N PHE A 242 -0.13 -9.61 5.87
CA PHE A 242 0.80 -10.10 6.89
C PHE A 242 0.11 -10.18 8.25
N THR A 243 0.22 -11.32 8.93
CA THR A 243 -0.35 -11.53 10.27
C THR A 243 0.64 -12.23 11.17
N GLY A 244 0.80 -11.73 12.40
CA GLY A 244 1.68 -12.31 13.43
C GLY A 244 2.90 -11.44 13.72
N THR A 245 3.81 -11.96 14.54
CA THR A 245 5.01 -11.24 14.99
C THR A 245 6.25 -11.80 14.30
N PHE A 246 6.78 -11.05 13.35
CA PHE A 246 7.99 -11.39 12.60
C PHE A 246 8.60 -10.10 12.02
N THR A 247 9.79 -10.16 11.48
CA THR A 247 10.50 -9.02 10.92
C THR A 247 10.59 -9.11 9.39
N VAL A 248 10.14 -8.07 8.71
CA VAL A 248 10.20 -7.92 7.25
C VAL A 248 11.24 -6.88 6.90
N LYS A 249 12.19 -7.24 6.04
CA LYS A 249 13.18 -6.32 5.49
C LYS A 249 13.10 -6.27 3.97
N THR A 250 13.08 -5.07 3.44
CA THR A 250 13.20 -4.84 1.99
C THR A 250 14.45 -4.02 1.69
N ILE A 251 15.14 -4.36 0.61
CA ILE A 251 16.34 -3.67 0.13
C ILE A 251 16.40 -3.67 -1.41
N ASN A 252 17.21 -2.78 -1.97
CA ASN A 252 17.58 -2.80 -3.39
C ASN A 252 16.38 -2.75 -4.35
N ASN A 253 15.58 -1.70 -4.29
CA ASN A 253 14.39 -1.47 -5.13
C ASN A 253 13.30 -2.54 -4.99
N SER A 254 13.17 -3.15 -3.84
CA SER A 254 12.11 -4.11 -3.58
C SER A 254 10.74 -3.44 -3.50
N LYS A 255 9.70 -4.23 -3.76
CA LYS A 255 8.32 -3.77 -3.78
C LYS A 255 7.43 -4.66 -2.91
N ILE A 256 6.56 -4.04 -2.12
CA ILE A 256 5.44 -4.71 -1.43
C ILE A 256 4.14 -4.05 -1.87
N ASP A 257 3.20 -4.84 -2.38
CA ASP A 257 1.83 -4.43 -2.65
C ASP A 257 0.87 -5.30 -1.82
N VAL A 258 0.24 -4.73 -0.82
CA VAL A 258 -0.85 -5.38 -0.06
C VAL A 258 -2.12 -4.59 -0.29
N VAL A 259 -3.01 -5.16 -1.07
CA VAL A 259 -4.18 -4.43 -1.55
C VAL A 259 -5.46 -5.27 -1.43
N ASN A 260 -6.59 -4.57 -1.28
CA ASN A 260 -7.92 -5.18 -1.31
C ASN A 260 -8.13 -6.30 -0.27
N SER A 261 -7.37 -6.27 0.83
CA SER A 261 -7.61 -7.23 1.92
C SER A 261 -8.97 -6.98 2.57
N THR A 262 -9.70 -8.03 2.94
CA THR A 262 -10.97 -7.88 3.63
C THR A 262 -10.81 -7.43 5.09
N GLY A 263 -9.64 -7.69 5.68
CA GLY A 263 -9.21 -7.22 7.00
C GLY A 263 -8.05 -6.22 6.88
N ASN A 264 -7.02 -6.39 7.71
CA ASN A 264 -5.87 -5.50 7.71
C ASN A 264 -4.89 -5.82 6.58
N GLY A 265 -4.18 -4.82 6.08
CA GLY A 265 -3.04 -5.06 5.20
C GLY A 265 -1.92 -5.77 5.94
N SER A 266 -1.60 -5.32 7.17
CA SER A 266 -0.74 -6.06 8.10
C SER A 266 -1.22 -5.95 9.54
N ASN A 267 -0.76 -6.88 10.38
CA ASN A 267 -1.12 -6.93 11.80
C ASN A 267 0.04 -7.47 12.65
N GLY A 268 0.72 -6.58 13.38
CA GLY A 268 1.67 -6.90 14.44
C GLY A 268 3.13 -7.14 14.03
N SER A 269 3.46 -7.14 12.75
CA SER A 269 4.83 -7.36 12.28
C SER A 269 5.75 -6.16 12.50
N HIS A 270 7.06 -6.38 12.43
CA HIS A 270 8.09 -5.34 12.39
C HIS A 270 8.55 -5.14 10.95
N PHE A 271 8.67 -3.90 10.52
CA PHE A 271 9.03 -3.60 9.13
C PHE A 271 10.23 -2.67 9.05
N GLU A 272 11.15 -3.01 8.15
CA GLU A 272 12.27 -2.18 7.73
C GLU A 272 12.28 -2.07 6.21
N PHE A 273 11.94 -0.90 5.70
CA PHE A 273 11.93 -0.61 4.26
C PHE A 273 13.14 0.25 3.92
N HIS A 274 14.03 -0.27 3.09
CA HIS A 274 15.21 0.43 2.58
C HIS A 274 15.17 0.43 1.05
N ASP A 275 15.37 1.60 0.44
CA ASP A 275 15.40 1.78 -1.02
C ASP A 275 14.22 1.08 -1.73
N SER A 276 13.01 1.20 -1.20
CA SER A 276 11.89 0.34 -1.60
C SER A 276 10.59 1.11 -1.84
N LYS A 277 9.66 0.48 -2.58
CA LYS A 277 8.31 1.01 -2.78
C LYS A 277 7.27 0.08 -2.17
N VAL A 278 6.44 0.62 -1.28
CA VAL A 278 5.52 -0.16 -0.45
C VAL A 278 4.13 0.44 -0.49
N ASN A 279 3.11 -0.38 -0.77
CA ASN A 279 1.72 0.02 -0.82
C ASN A 279 0.88 -0.88 0.10
N PHE A 280 0.08 -0.26 0.96
CA PHE A 280 -0.95 -0.88 1.79
C PHE A 280 -2.27 -0.14 1.55
N ASN A 281 -2.95 -0.46 0.45
CA ASN A 281 -4.08 0.33 -0.02
C ASN A 281 -5.37 -0.49 -0.12
N ASN A 282 -6.51 0.19 0.05
CA ASN A 282 -7.85 -0.39 -0.14
C ASN A 282 -8.13 -1.60 0.79
N ASN A 283 -7.52 -1.67 1.96
CA ASN A 283 -7.76 -2.76 2.90
C ASN A 283 -8.96 -2.45 3.80
N GLY A 284 -9.72 -3.47 4.17
CA GLY A 284 -10.94 -3.32 4.97
C GLY A 284 -10.71 -2.86 6.42
N GLY A 285 -9.51 -3.07 6.96
CA GLY A 285 -9.06 -2.61 8.26
C GLY A 285 -7.92 -1.60 8.17
N HIS A 286 -6.90 -1.75 9.02
CA HIS A 286 -5.68 -0.95 8.93
C HIS A 286 -4.90 -1.24 7.63
N GLY A 287 -4.27 -0.24 7.07
CA GLY A 287 -3.30 -0.45 5.99
C GLY A 287 -2.05 -1.17 6.52
N LEU A 288 -1.15 -0.43 7.12
CA LEU A 288 0.08 -0.94 7.74
C LEU A 288 -0.03 -0.85 9.27
N SER A 289 -0.23 -1.98 9.94
CA SER A 289 -0.14 -2.07 11.40
C SER A 289 1.16 -2.78 11.78
N ALA A 290 2.04 -2.04 12.45
CA ALA A 290 3.39 -2.47 12.78
C ALA A 290 3.67 -2.40 14.28
N GLY A 291 4.48 -3.34 14.77
CA GLY A 291 5.11 -3.24 16.08
C GLY A 291 6.23 -2.19 16.05
N LEU A 292 7.16 -2.31 15.12
CA LEU A 292 8.22 -1.32 14.82
C LEU A 292 8.19 -1.01 13.33
N LEU A 293 8.48 0.24 12.95
CA LEU A 293 8.51 0.65 11.55
C LEU A 293 9.69 1.58 11.27
N THR A 294 10.54 1.15 10.35
CA THR A 294 11.60 1.99 9.77
C THR A 294 11.33 2.15 8.27
N ILE A 295 11.32 3.39 7.81
CA ILE A 295 11.20 3.78 6.40
C ILE A 295 12.43 4.62 6.07
N ASP A 296 13.30 4.09 5.22
CA ASP A 296 14.60 4.67 4.89
C ASP A 296 14.76 4.73 3.38
N ASN A 297 14.92 5.92 2.81
CA ASN A 297 15.00 6.16 1.38
C ASN A 297 13.93 5.41 0.57
N SER A 298 12.70 5.39 1.11
CA SER A 298 11.63 4.53 0.60
C SER A 298 10.33 5.30 0.39
N THR A 299 9.48 4.79 -0.49
CA THR A 299 8.12 5.32 -0.68
C THR A 299 7.12 4.38 -0.04
N VAL A 300 6.27 4.91 0.85
CA VAL A 300 5.17 4.17 1.49
C VAL A 300 3.85 4.87 1.22
N ASN A 301 2.88 4.14 0.66
CA ASN A 301 1.52 4.60 0.48
C ASN A 301 0.57 3.73 1.33
N ALA A 302 -0.26 4.37 2.14
CA ALA A 302 -1.25 3.71 3.00
C ALA A 302 -2.60 4.41 2.85
N ASN A 303 -3.28 4.14 1.73
CA ASN A 303 -4.41 4.92 1.28
C ASN A 303 -5.70 4.11 1.19
N ASN A 304 -6.86 4.77 1.36
CA ASN A 304 -8.19 4.19 1.19
C ASN A 304 -8.47 2.97 2.09
N ASN A 305 -7.87 2.90 3.27
CA ASN A 305 -8.08 1.78 4.19
C ASN A 305 -9.31 2.01 5.09
N GLY A 306 -9.92 0.94 5.56
CA GLY A 306 -11.12 0.97 6.40
C GLY A 306 -10.89 1.44 7.84
N ALA A 307 -9.62 1.57 8.27
CA ALA A 307 -9.20 2.10 9.56
C ALA A 307 -7.96 3.00 9.37
N ASN A 308 -6.97 2.96 10.30
CA ASN A 308 -5.75 3.75 10.16
C ASN A 308 -5.00 3.42 8.85
N GLY A 309 -4.41 4.41 8.21
CA GLY A 309 -3.43 4.16 7.15
C GLY A 309 -2.20 3.46 7.69
N ILE A 310 -1.56 4.08 8.71
CA ILE A 310 -0.40 3.52 9.41
C ILE A 310 -0.64 3.52 10.92
N HIS A 311 -0.47 2.36 11.55
CA HIS A 311 -0.54 2.17 12.99
C HIS A 311 0.77 1.60 13.50
N VAL A 312 1.48 2.32 14.40
CA VAL A 312 2.76 1.89 14.95
C VAL A 312 2.67 1.81 16.47
N GLY A 313 2.73 0.58 16.99
CA GLY A 313 2.68 0.32 18.43
C GLY A 313 3.99 0.61 19.17
N GLY A 314 5.12 0.53 18.48
CA GLY A 314 6.46 0.86 18.98
C GLY A 314 7.07 2.04 18.24
N THR A 315 8.38 2.03 18.06
CA THR A 315 9.11 3.14 17.46
C THR A 315 8.86 3.26 15.95
N LEU A 316 8.59 4.49 15.50
CA LEU A 316 8.51 4.89 14.09
C LEU A 316 9.77 5.68 13.72
N LYS A 317 10.45 5.29 12.63
CA LYS A 317 11.54 6.07 12.03
C LYS A 317 11.27 6.27 10.55
N VAL A 318 11.18 7.52 10.12
CA VAL A 318 11.06 7.89 8.71
C VAL A 318 12.18 8.86 8.38
N GLN A 319 13.02 8.50 7.43
CA GLN A 319 14.30 9.19 7.22
C GLN A 319 14.81 9.08 5.78
N ASN A 320 15.88 9.84 5.49
CA ASN A 320 16.68 9.71 4.26
C ASN A 320 15.87 9.87 2.97
N ASN A 321 15.20 11.02 2.79
CA ASN A 321 14.40 11.36 1.60
C ASN A 321 13.20 10.41 1.35
N SER A 322 12.70 9.78 2.38
CA SER A 322 11.52 8.93 2.27
C SER A 322 10.26 9.73 1.90
N ILE A 323 9.34 9.07 1.21
CA ILE A 323 8.02 9.63 0.85
C ILE A 323 6.95 8.79 1.52
N VAL A 324 6.08 9.43 2.31
CA VAL A 324 4.98 8.74 3.00
C VAL A 324 3.66 9.46 2.70
N ASN A 325 2.72 8.74 2.09
CA ASN A 325 1.39 9.25 1.79
C ASN A 325 0.33 8.43 2.55
N ILE A 326 -0.51 9.12 3.33
CA ILE A 326 -1.57 8.54 4.15
C ILE A 326 -2.86 9.29 3.85
N GLU A 327 -3.68 8.75 2.94
CA GLU A 327 -4.78 9.48 2.37
C GLU A 327 -6.09 8.68 2.35
N ASN A 328 -7.21 9.37 2.52
CA ASN A 328 -8.56 8.81 2.37
C ASN A 328 -8.85 7.59 3.26
N ASN A 329 -8.22 7.48 4.43
CA ASN A 329 -8.45 6.37 5.35
C ASN A 329 -9.66 6.66 6.26
N LYS A 330 -10.40 5.60 6.64
CA LYS A 330 -11.62 5.71 7.45
C LYS A 330 -11.32 5.48 8.93
N CYS A 331 -10.61 6.39 9.55
CA CYS A 331 -10.16 6.28 10.95
C CYS A 331 -11.26 6.60 11.97
N SER A 332 -12.53 6.59 11.58
CA SER A 332 -13.65 6.95 12.46
C SER A 332 -13.86 5.92 13.56
N ILE A 333 -14.14 6.39 14.77
CA ILE A 333 -14.47 5.54 15.92
C ILE A 333 -15.82 4.85 15.67
N SER A 334 -15.80 3.65 15.11
CA SER A 334 -17.01 2.85 14.90
C SER A 334 -17.20 1.77 15.95
N SER A 335 -16.16 1.47 16.74
CA SER A 335 -16.19 0.43 17.77
C SER A 335 -15.27 0.75 18.95
N LYS A 336 -15.40 0.01 20.03
CA LYS A 336 -14.53 0.11 21.23
C LYS A 336 -13.02 -0.06 20.93
N TRP A 337 -12.68 -0.54 19.77
CA TRP A 337 -11.32 -0.86 19.34
C TRP A 337 -10.80 0.05 18.23
N THR A 338 -11.57 1.03 17.80
CA THR A 338 -11.11 1.95 16.74
C THR A 338 -10.21 3.00 17.36
N ILE A 339 -9.00 3.08 16.87
CA ILE A 339 -7.96 4.00 17.34
C ILE A 339 -8.02 5.22 16.43
N PRO A 340 -8.18 6.43 16.98
CA PRO A 340 -8.19 7.65 16.17
C PRO A 340 -6.84 7.88 15.47
N GLY A 341 -6.86 8.59 14.35
CA GLY A 341 -5.67 9.01 13.62
C GLY A 341 -5.31 8.16 12.41
N ALA A 342 -5.08 8.83 11.28
CA ALA A 342 -4.62 8.17 10.06
C ALA A 342 -3.21 7.61 10.24
N LEU A 343 -2.36 8.37 10.95
CA LEU A 343 -1.09 7.90 11.51
C LEU A 343 -1.24 7.80 13.04
N TYR A 344 -1.08 6.60 13.57
CA TYR A 344 -1.04 6.35 15.02
C TYR A 344 0.38 6.03 15.47
N VAL A 345 0.87 6.72 16.51
CA VAL A 345 2.21 6.53 17.07
C VAL A 345 2.14 6.33 18.58
N ALA A 346 2.63 5.18 19.08
CA ALA A 346 2.68 4.89 20.51
C ALA A 346 4.11 4.68 21.05
N GLY A 347 5.10 4.58 20.17
CA GLY A 347 6.49 4.34 20.54
C GLY A 347 7.24 5.58 20.95
N LYS A 348 8.23 5.37 21.80
CA LYS A 348 9.20 6.40 22.18
C LYS A 348 10.23 6.59 21.06
N ASP A 349 10.90 7.75 21.10
CA ASP A 349 11.98 8.11 20.16
C ASP A 349 11.57 7.97 18.68
N SER A 350 10.28 8.23 18.40
CA SER A 350 9.76 8.21 17.03
C SER A 350 10.11 9.52 16.32
N ILE A 351 10.52 9.40 15.06
CA ILE A 351 10.97 10.55 14.28
C ILE A 351 10.48 10.47 12.82
N ILE A 352 10.05 11.60 12.31
CA ILE A 352 9.91 11.88 10.88
C ILE A 352 10.87 13.02 10.58
N ASP A 353 11.99 12.69 9.93
CA ASP A 353 13.10 13.61 9.75
C ASP A 353 12.81 14.66 8.67
N LYS A 354 13.58 15.74 8.68
CA LYS A 354 13.41 16.90 7.80
C LYS A 354 13.62 16.61 6.31
N THR A 355 14.21 15.47 5.96
CA THR A 355 14.43 15.09 4.55
C THR A 355 13.22 14.35 3.97
N THR A 356 12.30 13.92 4.82
CA THR A 356 11.10 13.17 4.48
C THR A 356 10.06 14.07 3.79
N LYS A 357 9.32 13.51 2.84
CA LYS A 357 8.07 14.09 2.34
C LYS A 357 6.89 13.32 2.93
N LEU A 358 6.31 13.83 4.01
CA LEU A 358 5.10 13.27 4.62
C LEU A 358 3.87 14.02 4.12
N THR A 359 2.85 13.30 3.68
CA THR A 359 1.52 13.84 3.35
C THR A 359 0.46 13.04 4.08
N ILE A 360 -0.37 13.69 4.90
CA ILE A 360 -1.52 13.11 5.59
C ILE A 360 -2.73 13.96 5.28
N GLN A 361 -3.63 13.46 4.43
CA GLN A 361 -4.74 14.29 3.97
C GLN A 361 -6.01 13.50 3.69
N ASN A 362 -7.14 14.22 3.74
CA ASN A 362 -8.46 13.70 3.38
C ASN A 362 -8.88 12.44 4.17
N ASN A 363 -8.35 12.26 5.39
CA ASN A 363 -8.70 11.12 6.20
C ASN A 363 -9.95 11.43 7.04
N ASN A 364 -10.80 10.42 7.24
CA ASN A 364 -11.94 10.53 8.13
C ASN A 364 -11.51 10.11 9.55
N GLY A 365 -11.00 11.06 10.29
CA GLY A 365 -10.39 10.96 11.62
C GLY A 365 -9.26 11.96 11.76
N SER A 366 -8.61 12.02 12.93
CA SER A 366 -7.41 12.86 13.11
C SER A 366 -6.33 12.46 12.11
N GLY A 367 -5.58 13.42 11.56
CA GLY A 367 -4.44 13.11 10.72
C GLY A 367 -3.39 12.30 11.47
N ILE A 368 -2.94 12.80 12.63
CA ILE A 368 -1.99 12.11 13.52
C ILE A 368 -2.62 11.94 14.91
N TYR A 369 -2.44 10.77 15.49
CA TYR A 369 -2.70 10.49 16.89
C TYR A 369 -1.40 10.07 17.60
N VAL A 370 -0.96 10.86 18.58
CA VAL A 370 0.18 10.50 19.46
C VAL A 370 -0.38 9.94 20.76
N HIS A 371 -0.15 8.65 20.98
CA HIS A 371 -0.61 7.96 22.18
C HIS A 371 0.17 8.43 23.41
N LYS A 372 -0.43 8.32 24.60
CA LYS A 372 0.14 8.73 25.89
C LYS A 372 1.53 8.17 26.21
N THR A 373 1.91 7.07 25.59
CA THR A 373 3.27 6.49 25.71
C THR A 373 4.18 6.92 24.59
N GLY A 374 3.63 7.58 23.55
CA GLY A 374 4.34 8.01 22.36
C GLY A 374 5.19 9.25 22.60
N ASP A 375 6.28 9.30 21.85
CA ASP A 375 7.14 10.47 21.73
C ASP A 375 7.47 10.62 20.24
N LEU A 376 6.92 11.64 19.61
CA LEU A 376 7.06 11.89 18.17
C LEU A 376 7.74 13.23 17.94
N LYS A 377 8.88 13.18 17.25
CA LYS A 377 9.51 14.35 16.67
C LYS A 377 9.10 14.47 15.20
N LEU A 378 8.34 15.50 14.88
CA LEU A 378 7.85 15.81 13.55
C LEU A 378 8.65 16.98 12.98
N GLU A 379 9.68 16.71 12.19
CA GLU A 379 10.55 17.76 11.63
C GLU A 379 10.01 18.30 10.29
N THR A 380 9.11 17.57 9.62
CA THR A 380 8.44 17.99 8.39
C THR A 380 7.11 17.25 8.22
N GLY A 381 6.23 17.77 7.41
CA GLY A 381 4.98 17.11 7.04
C GLY A 381 3.89 18.08 6.62
N THR A 382 2.96 17.57 5.81
CA THR A 382 1.74 18.27 5.41
C THR A 382 0.54 17.50 5.94
N ILE A 383 -0.16 18.04 6.93
CA ILE A 383 -1.32 17.45 7.59
C ILE A 383 -2.53 18.37 7.33
N ILE A 384 -3.31 18.05 6.32
CA ILE A 384 -4.37 18.94 5.82
C ILE A 384 -5.65 18.17 5.47
N ASN A 385 -6.78 18.87 5.53
CA ASN A 385 -8.08 18.35 5.07
C ASN A 385 -8.48 17.02 5.76
N ASN A 386 -8.05 16.77 6.99
CA ASN A 386 -8.50 15.60 7.74
C ASN A 386 -9.75 15.97 8.54
N PHE A 387 -10.68 15.05 8.68
CA PHE A 387 -11.99 15.30 9.26
C PHE A 387 -12.30 14.33 10.41
N ALA A 388 -12.14 14.80 11.64
CA ALA A 388 -12.41 14.04 12.85
C ALA A 388 -13.90 14.10 13.23
N GLU A 389 -14.70 13.19 12.68
CA GLU A 389 -16.14 13.05 12.93
C GLU A 389 -16.48 12.39 14.27
N LYS A 390 -17.76 12.43 14.66
CA LYS A 390 -18.35 11.64 15.75
C LYS A 390 -17.74 11.89 17.11
N LEU A 391 -17.86 13.14 17.57
CA LEU A 391 -17.40 13.56 18.90
C LEU A 391 -15.88 13.49 19.07
N GLN A 392 -15.12 13.57 17.98
CA GLN A 392 -13.66 13.64 18.03
C GLN A 392 -13.15 15.08 18.14
N ILE A 393 -11.92 15.18 18.61
CA ILE A 393 -11.16 16.40 18.79
C ILE A 393 -9.81 16.26 18.12
N GLY A 394 -9.21 17.38 17.67
CA GLY A 394 -7.90 17.36 17.01
C GLY A 394 -7.95 16.78 15.60
N GLY A 395 -8.55 17.51 14.66
CA GLY A 395 -8.69 17.07 13.26
C GLY A 395 -7.35 16.86 12.56
N GLY A 396 -6.41 17.76 12.73
CA GLY A 396 -5.04 17.59 12.24
C GLY A 396 -4.23 16.66 13.13
N ILE A 397 -4.03 17.03 14.38
CA ILE A 397 -3.25 16.25 15.35
C ILE A 397 -4.01 16.14 16.68
N HIS A 398 -4.08 14.93 17.20
CA HIS A 398 -4.54 14.64 18.55
C HIS A 398 -3.36 14.10 19.38
N ASN A 399 -2.81 14.94 20.24
CA ASN A 399 -1.67 14.58 21.08
C ASN A 399 -2.11 14.23 22.52
N THR A 400 -1.80 13.01 22.95
CA THR A 400 -1.95 12.57 24.36
C THR A 400 -0.61 12.15 24.98
N GLY A 401 0.51 12.28 24.22
CA GLY A 401 1.87 11.94 24.63
C GLY A 401 2.83 13.12 24.55
N ASN A 402 3.99 12.91 23.97
CA ASN A 402 4.97 13.95 23.71
C ASN A 402 5.07 14.20 22.20
N LEU A 403 4.96 15.45 21.80
CA LEU A 403 5.04 15.86 20.40
C LEU A 403 5.98 17.05 20.26
N THR A 404 6.92 16.96 19.34
CA THR A 404 7.73 18.10 18.90
C THR A 404 7.41 18.41 17.44
N ILE A 405 7.13 19.66 17.14
CA ILE A 405 6.79 20.14 15.79
C ILE A 405 7.82 21.20 15.38
N ASP A 406 8.45 21.00 14.23
CA ASP A 406 9.38 21.94 13.62
C ASP A 406 8.69 22.89 12.63
N ASP A 407 9.38 23.95 12.23
CA ASP A 407 8.90 25.03 11.35
C ASP A 407 8.55 24.60 9.91
N SER A 408 9.01 23.44 9.48
CA SER A 408 8.70 22.89 8.16
C SER A 408 7.38 22.11 8.10
N VAL A 409 6.67 22.00 9.24
CA VAL A 409 5.40 21.28 9.31
C VAL A 409 4.25 22.21 8.91
N ILE A 410 3.37 21.71 8.06
CA ILE A 410 2.14 22.39 7.61
C ILE A 410 0.96 21.69 8.26
N ILE A 411 0.20 22.38 9.11
CA ILE A 411 -1.02 21.87 9.73
C ILE A 411 -2.10 22.91 9.56
N ASN A 412 -3.03 22.66 8.66
CA ASN A 412 -4.12 23.58 8.44
C ASN A 412 -5.29 22.90 7.71
N ASN A 413 -6.42 23.58 7.67
CA ASN A 413 -7.59 23.14 6.94
C ASN A 413 -8.12 21.75 7.40
N ASN A 414 -7.81 21.35 8.62
CA ASN A 414 -8.40 20.17 9.22
C ASN A 414 -9.67 20.56 9.96
N HIS A 415 -10.50 19.60 10.28
CA HIS A 415 -11.74 19.83 11.01
C HIS A 415 -11.98 18.76 12.07
N ALA A 416 -12.47 19.17 13.22
CA ALA A 416 -12.95 18.29 14.26
C ALA A 416 -14.36 18.67 14.68
N GLU A 417 -15.25 17.70 14.83
CA GLU A 417 -16.66 17.98 15.14
C GLU A 417 -16.84 18.69 16.47
N VAL A 418 -16.02 18.37 17.48
CA VAL A 418 -16.15 18.95 18.82
C VAL A 418 -15.32 20.22 18.97
N SER A 419 -14.01 20.14 18.78
CA SER A 419 -13.10 21.29 18.93
C SER A 419 -11.69 20.95 18.43
N SER A 420 -10.82 21.96 18.37
CA SER A 420 -9.41 21.81 18.00
C SER A 420 -9.26 21.30 16.56
N ASP A 421 -9.75 22.07 15.62
CA ASP A 421 -9.72 21.69 14.20
C ASP A 421 -8.34 21.21 13.77
N ASP A 422 -7.26 21.88 14.16
CA ASP A 422 -5.93 21.51 13.73
C ASP A 422 -5.12 20.75 14.79
N ILE A 423 -5.03 21.24 16.04
CA ILE A 423 -4.27 20.57 17.09
C ILE A 423 -5.04 20.53 18.40
N TYR A 424 -5.16 19.34 18.96
CA TYR A 424 -5.52 19.11 20.34
C TYR A 424 -4.33 18.54 21.12
N ASN A 425 -3.94 19.21 22.20
CA ASN A 425 -2.99 18.71 23.19
C ASN A 425 -3.72 18.44 24.50
N ASP A 426 -3.68 17.19 24.98
CA ASP A 426 -4.32 16.78 26.22
C ASP A 426 -3.69 17.52 27.42
N GLU A 427 -4.42 17.66 28.51
CA GLU A 427 -3.96 18.30 29.76
C GLU A 427 -2.73 17.64 30.38
N ASN A 428 -2.48 16.34 30.07
CA ASN A 428 -1.34 15.57 30.55
C ASN A 428 -0.29 15.30 29.46
N ALA A 429 -0.44 15.92 28.30
CA ALA A 429 0.45 15.76 27.17
C ALA A 429 1.42 16.93 27.05
N ASN A 430 2.55 16.69 26.39
CA ASN A 430 3.52 17.73 26.09
C ASN A 430 3.54 18.02 24.59
N ILE A 431 3.51 19.30 24.25
CA ILE A 431 3.80 19.75 22.88
C ILE A 431 4.94 20.78 22.92
N THR A 432 5.92 20.60 22.07
CA THR A 432 7.06 21.50 21.92
C THR A 432 7.12 21.98 20.48
N PHE A 433 7.13 23.29 20.29
CA PHE A 433 7.42 23.89 19.00
C PHE A 433 8.92 24.17 18.94
N GLY A 434 9.64 23.43 18.09
CA GLY A 434 11.08 23.54 17.88
C GLY A 434 11.39 24.38 16.65
N ASN A 435 12.63 24.88 16.54
CA ASN A 435 13.17 25.62 15.39
C ASN A 435 12.23 26.68 14.79
N THR A 436 11.57 27.42 15.66
CA THR A 436 10.63 28.46 15.25
C THR A 436 11.35 29.68 14.72
N HIS A 437 10.74 30.40 13.77
CA HIS A 437 11.18 31.70 13.34
C HIS A 437 10.91 32.76 14.44
N ASP A 438 11.70 33.82 14.49
CA ASP A 438 11.51 34.93 15.44
C ASP A 438 10.14 35.60 15.31
N ASP A 439 9.55 35.56 14.14
CA ASP A 439 8.23 36.11 13.80
C ASP A 439 7.12 35.02 13.74
N TRP A 440 7.42 33.81 14.19
CA TRP A 440 6.43 32.71 14.26
C TRP A 440 5.55 32.91 15.51
N GLU A 441 4.28 33.22 15.30
CA GLU A 441 3.34 33.54 16.35
C GLU A 441 2.21 32.50 16.41
N LEU A 442 1.81 32.05 17.59
CA LEU A 442 0.55 31.33 17.80
C LEU A 442 -0.67 32.22 17.59
N ASN A 443 -0.44 33.43 17.29
CA ASN A 443 -1.30 34.58 17.29
C ASN A 443 -1.64 35.08 15.89
N GLY A 444 -1.67 34.18 14.96
CA GLY A 444 -1.63 34.46 13.57
C GLY A 444 -2.59 35.45 12.98
N GLY A 445 -2.03 36.34 12.32
CA GLY A 445 -2.47 36.85 11.05
C GLY A 445 -3.51 37.94 11.00
N TYR A 446 -4.16 38.31 12.04
CA TYR A 446 -4.86 39.57 12.05
C TYR A 446 -4.10 40.52 12.96
N LYS A 447 -3.19 41.25 12.37
CA LYS A 447 -2.70 42.43 13.02
C LYS A 447 -3.82 43.44 13.10
N ASP A 448 -4.00 43.93 14.29
CA ASP A 448 -4.54 45.22 14.62
C ASP A 448 -5.70 45.78 13.78
N LYS A 449 -6.33 46.75 14.32
CA LYS A 449 -7.42 47.54 13.76
C LYS A 449 -7.22 48.03 12.32
N ASP A 450 -6.01 47.94 11.79
CA ASP A 450 -5.69 48.38 10.42
C ASP A 450 -5.77 47.27 9.37
N LYS A 451 -6.13 46.03 9.73
CA LYS A 451 -6.46 44.91 8.82
C LYS A 451 -5.44 44.62 7.70
N THR A 452 -4.17 44.89 7.95
CA THR A 452 -3.15 44.42 7.01
C THR A 452 -2.88 42.95 7.27
N GLU A 453 -3.31 42.13 6.33
CA GLU A 453 -3.03 40.70 6.29
C GLU A 453 -1.51 40.51 6.18
N LYS A 454 -0.87 39.85 7.16
CA LYS A 454 0.48 39.33 6.97
C LYS A 454 0.45 38.32 5.81
N ASP A 455 1.48 38.32 5.00
CA ASP A 455 1.66 37.31 3.98
C ASP A 455 1.59 35.91 4.63
N CYS A 456 0.51 35.20 4.31
CA CYS A 456 0.29 33.87 4.84
C CYS A 456 1.26 32.92 4.20
N THR A 457 2.09 32.32 5.01
CA THR A 457 2.91 31.20 4.59
C THR A 457 2.11 29.91 4.77
N ASP A 458 2.36 28.88 3.96
CA ASP A 458 1.79 27.55 4.16
C ASP A 458 2.38 26.82 5.36
N LYS A 459 3.11 27.53 6.20
CA LYS A 459 3.74 27.04 7.43
C LYS A 459 2.86 27.36 8.64
N ILE A 460 3.17 26.73 9.76
CA ILE A 460 2.58 27.08 11.05
C ILE A 460 3.11 28.44 11.45
N ASP A 461 2.29 29.46 11.35
CA ASP A 461 2.66 30.84 11.69
C ASP A 461 1.66 31.54 12.58
N GLY A 462 0.65 30.83 13.06
CA GLY A 462 -0.32 31.38 13.98
C GLY A 462 -1.50 30.49 14.28
N TRP A 463 -1.99 30.63 15.52
CA TRP A 463 -3.02 29.75 16.06
C TRP A 463 -4.10 30.54 16.79
N TYR A 464 -5.34 30.10 16.68
CA TYR A 464 -6.45 30.52 17.50
C TYR A 464 -6.83 29.44 18.50
N ASP A 465 -7.38 29.89 19.66
CA ASP A 465 -8.05 28.97 20.57
C ASP A 465 -9.38 28.50 19.94
N ASP A 466 -9.48 27.22 19.71
CA ASP A 466 -10.64 26.57 19.10
C ASP A 466 -11.28 25.59 20.08
N ASN A 467 -11.65 26.09 21.27
CA ASN A 467 -12.40 25.31 22.25
C ASN A 467 -13.91 25.29 21.93
N GLU A 468 -14.67 24.46 22.65
CA GLU A 468 -16.11 24.30 22.40
C GLU A 468 -16.91 25.60 22.53
N GLU A 469 -16.43 26.56 23.35
CA GLU A 469 -17.09 27.83 23.57
C GLU A 469 -16.65 28.92 22.58
N LYS A 470 -15.43 28.79 22.08
CA LYS A 470 -14.77 29.82 21.24
C LYS A 470 -14.21 29.23 19.97
N ARG A 471 -15.03 28.48 19.26
CA ARG A 471 -14.61 27.94 17.98
C ARG A 471 -14.35 29.02 16.96
N TYR A 472 -13.16 28.97 16.38
CA TYR A 472 -12.82 29.83 15.27
C TYR A 472 -13.65 29.46 14.04
N ASN A 473 -14.46 30.41 13.58
CA ASN A 473 -15.18 30.31 12.31
C ASN A 473 -14.63 31.36 11.36
N SER A 474 -14.06 30.95 10.26
CA SER A 474 -13.53 31.85 9.22
C SER A 474 -14.58 32.80 8.63
N HIS A 475 -15.86 32.44 8.76
CA HIS A 475 -16.99 33.24 8.28
C HIS A 475 -17.59 34.13 9.35
N ASP A 476 -17.08 34.08 10.58
CA ASP A 476 -17.60 34.92 11.65
C ASP A 476 -17.05 36.35 11.52
N GLU A 477 -17.95 37.29 11.29
CA GLU A 477 -17.60 38.71 11.17
C GLU A 477 -17.14 39.31 12.49
N ASN A 478 -17.42 38.67 13.63
CA ASN A 478 -17.03 39.12 14.98
C ASN A 478 -15.67 38.56 15.43
N LYS A 479 -14.63 38.83 14.67
CA LYS A 479 -13.25 38.41 14.95
C LYS A 479 -12.67 39.04 16.23
N ASP A 480 -13.33 40.01 16.85
CA ASP A 480 -12.88 40.72 18.05
C ASP A 480 -12.91 39.88 19.34
N ASN A 481 -13.53 38.69 19.30
CA ASN A 481 -13.67 37.77 20.43
C ASN A 481 -12.75 36.55 20.39
N LEU A 482 -11.88 36.45 19.38
CA LEU A 482 -10.98 35.30 19.26
C LEU A 482 -9.83 35.42 20.29
N TYR A 483 -9.75 34.41 21.14
CA TYR A 483 -8.60 34.29 22.03
C TYR A 483 -7.39 33.82 21.25
N VAL A 484 -6.36 34.64 21.26
CA VAL A 484 -5.16 34.43 20.49
C VAL A 484 -4.03 34.06 21.44
N LEU A 485 -3.31 32.99 21.16
CA LEU A 485 -2.15 32.56 21.94
C LEU A 485 -0.93 33.42 21.56
N GLU A 486 -0.28 34.03 22.54
CA GLU A 486 0.74 35.07 22.32
C GLU A 486 2.13 34.57 21.92
N LYS A 487 2.43 33.26 22.02
CA LYS A 487 3.77 32.74 21.69
C LYS A 487 3.75 31.33 21.13
N THR A 488 4.60 31.12 20.17
CA THR A 488 4.74 29.85 19.45
C THR A 488 5.94 29.02 19.81
N SER A 489 6.96 29.62 20.40
CA SER A 489 8.15 28.87 20.80
C SER A 489 8.03 28.40 22.23
N GLY A 490 8.34 27.16 22.49
CA GLY A 490 8.42 26.62 23.83
C GLY A 490 7.73 25.28 24.02
N ASN A 491 7.75 24.84 25.26
CA ASN A 491 7.13 23.59 25.68
C ASN A 491 5.84 23.91 26.44
N TYR A 492 4.75 23.28 26.02
CA TYR A 492 3.45 23.43 26.63
C TYR A 492 2.99 22.07 27.18
N THR A 493 2.67 22.07 28.49
CA THR A 493 2.17 20.88 29.20
C THR A 493 0.69 21.00 29.55
N ASN A 494 0.03 22.01 29.03
CA ASN A 494 -1.38 22.28 29.29
C ASN A 494 -2.27 21.82 28.15
N LYS A 495 -3.56 21.69 28.43
CA LYS A 495 -4.58 21.51 27.39
C LYS A 495 -4.50 22.70 26.42
N LEU A 496 -4.31 22.36 25.13
CA LEU A 496 -4.38 23.31 24.03
C LEU A 496 -5.42 22.85 23.01
N THR A 497 -6.16 23.80 22.50
CA THR A 497 -7.18 23.62 21.49
C THR A 497 -6.93 24.63 20.38
N LEU A 498 -6.34 24.19 19.28
CA LEU A 498 -5.77 25.10 18.30
C LEU A 498 -6.38 24.92 16.91
N LYS A 499 -6.62 26.06 16.26
CA LYS A 499 -6.90 26.17 14.84
C LYS A 499 -5.93 27.15 14.19
N ALA A 500 -5.36 26.77 13.06
CA ALA A 500 -4.44 27.62 12.31
C ALA A 500 -5.16 28.86 11.75
N ALA A 501 -4.58 30.01 11.97
CA ALA A 501 -5.15 31.29 11.53
C ALA A 501 -5.20 31.43 10.01
N HIS A 502 -4.26 30.82 9.32
CA HIS A 502 -4.03 30.98 7.89
C HIS A 502 -4.26 29.73 7.08
N GLY A 503 -4.81 28.72 7.68
CA GLY A 503 -4.96 27.42 7.06
C GLY A 503 -6.18 27.23 6.18
N LEU A 504 -6.93 28.28 5.93
CA LEU A 504 -8.17 28.16 5.16
C LEU A 504 -7.88 28.17 3.67
N TYR A 505 -7.38 27.04 3.18
CA TYR A 505 -7.19 26.79 1.77
C TYR A 505 -8.26 25.85 1.24
N GLY A 506 -8.80 26.20 0.07
CA GLY A 506 -9.65 25.35 -0.72
C GLY A 506 -8.87 24.69 -1.83
N ASN A 507 -9.37 23.56 -2.30
CA ASN A 507 -8.83 22.86 -3.46
C ASN A 507 -9.87 22.83 -4.57
N VAL A 508 -9.38 22.99 -5.81
CA VAL A 508 -10.18 22.79 -7.03
C VAL A 508 -9.48 21.73 -7.86
N THR A 509 -10.12 20.58 -8.02
CA THR A 509 -9.61 19.52 -8.88
C THR A 509 -10.02 19.79 -10.32
N VAL A 510 -9.05 19.98 -11.20
CA VAL A 510 -9.29 20.18 -12.64
C VAL A 510 -9.01 18.87 -13.36
N LYS A 511 -10.04 18.35 -14.03
CA LYS A 511 -9.99 17.08 -14.77
C LYS A 511 -10.13 17.34 -16.27
N TYR A 512 -9.50 16.49 -17.05
CA TYR A 512 -9.56 16.50 -18.52
C TYR A 512 -9.92 15.09 -18.97
N ILE A 513 -11.15 14.92 -19.43
CA ILE A 513 -11.69 13.61 -19.82
C ILE A 513 -12.30 13.67 -21.22
N ASP A 514 -12.42 12.51 -21.87
CA ASP A 514 -13.24 12.42 -23.08
C ASP A 514 -14.73 12.24 -22.74
N ASP A 515 -15.57 12.19 -23.75
CA ASP A 515 -17.02 12.02 -23.63
C ASP A 515 -17.44 10.63 -23.13
N GLU A 516 -16.52 9.67 -23.13
CA GLU A 516 -16.67 8.33 -22.52
C GLU A 516 -16.19 8.30 -21.05
N GLY A 517 -15.59 9.40 -20.56
CA GLY A 517 -15.09 9.53 -19.18
C GLY A 517 -13.64 9.06 -18.97
N LYS A 518 -12.90 8.80 -20.04
CA LYS A 518 -11.49 8.42 -19.98
C LYS A 518 -10.61 9.64 -19.74
N GLU A 519 -9.68 9.55 -18.81
CA GLU A 519 -8.72 10.62 -18.53
C GLU A 519 -7.75 10.84 -19.71
N LEU A 520 -7.69 12.10 -20.18
CA LEU A 520 -6.79 12.55 -21.25
C LEU A 520 -5.46 13.11 -20.70
N SER A 521 -5.44 13.51 -19.44
CA SER A 521 -4.22 13.92 -18.73
C SER A 521 -4.40 13.76 -17.22
N GLU A 522 -3.29 13.81 -16.49
CA GLU A 522 -3.33 13.87 -15.02
C GLU A 522 -4.13 15.06 -14.52
N ASN A 523 -4.85 14.87 -13.41
CA ASN A 523 -5.63 15.90 -12.76
C ASN A 523 -4.72 17.00 -12.20
N ILE A 524 -5.16 18.24 -12.30
CA ILE A 524 -4.47 19.38 -11.70
C ILE A 524 -5.22 19.77 -10.44
N ILE A 525 -4.53 19.92 -9.33
CA ILE A 525 -5.10 20.47 -8.10
C ILE A 525 -4.64 21.92 -7.97
N LEU A 526 -5.61 22.84 -8.17
CA LEU A 526 -5.42 24.25 -7.84
C LEU A 526 -5.69 24.41 -6.35
N ARG A 527 -4.82 25.12 -5.64
CA ARG A 527 -4.95 25.40 -4.23
C ARG A 527 -4.80 26.90 -3.97
N GLY A 528 -5.71 27.45 -3.20
CA GLY A 528 -5.68 28.86 -2.83
C GLY A 528 -6.44 29.11 -1.54
N LYS A 529 -6.24 30.31 -0.99
CA LYS A 529 -6.98 30.72 0.20
C LYS A 529 -8.49 30.72 -0.07
N VAL A 530 -9.26 30.30 0.93
CA VAL A 530 -10.71 30.48 0.92
C VAL A 530 -11.03 31.96 0.68
N ASP A 531 -12.02 32.22 -0.17
CA ASP A 531 -12.43 33.53 -0.68
C ASP A 531 -11.47 34.20 -1.69
N SER A 532 -10.27 33.67 -1.93
CA SER A 532 -9.47 34.13 -3.08
C SER A 532 -9.97 33.52 -4.39
N GLU A 533 -9.67 34.17 -5.49
CA GLU A 533 -10.12 33.75 -6.80
C GLU A 533 -9.23 32.65 -7.39
N TYR A 534 -9.85 31.71 -8.10
CA TYR A 534 -9.15 30.74 -8.93
C TYR A 534 -9.59 30.85 -10.40
N THR A 535 -8.71 30.43 -11.27
CA THR A 535 -8.98 30.26 -12.69
C THR A 535 -8.37 28.94 -13.14
N SER A 536 -9.19 28.08 -13.73
CA SER A 536 -8.74 26.88 -14.44
C SER A 536 -8.64 27.15 -15.93
N SER A 537 -7.79 26.40 -16.63
CA SER A 537 -7.57 26.55 -18.06
C SER A 537 -7.84 25.24 -18.80
N GLU A 538 -8.41 25.36 -19.98
CA GLU A 538 -8.48 24.24 -20.92
C GLU A 538 -7.08 23.84 -21.41
N LYS A 539 -6.94 22.59 -21.86
CA LYS A 539 -5.74 22.06 -22.52
C LYS A 539 -6.10 21.70 -23.95
N GLU A 540 -5.14 21.80 -24.84
CA GLU A 540 -5.25 21.29 -26.20
C GLU A 540 -4.77 19.83 -26.23
N PHE A 541 -5.57 18.96 -26.86
CA PHE A 541 -5.21 17.57 -27.12
C PHE A 541 -5.34 17.28 -28.61
N GLU A 542 -4.35 16.64 -29.17
CA GLU A 542 -4.34 16.27 -30.59
C GLU A 542 -5.55 15.35 -30.89
N TYR A 543 -6.31 15.68 -31.92
CA TYR A 543 -7.55 14.99 -32.32
C TYR A 543 -8.73 15.09 -31.36
N TYR A 544 -8.72 15.99 -30.38
CA TYR A 544 -9.84 16.21 -29.47
C TYR A 544 -10.32 17.68 -29.53
N GLU A 545 -11.61 17.86 -29.47
CA GLU A 545 -12.26 19.19 -29.37
C GLU A 545 -13.00 19.30 -28.04
N LEU A 546 -12.83 20.42 -27.33
CA LEU A 546 -13.54 20.68 -26.09
C LEU A 546 -15.03 20.87 -26.37
N ILE A 547 -15.88 20.02 -25.80
CA ILE A 547 -17.33 20.04 -26.00
C ILE A 547 -18.13 20.58 -24.83
N GLU A 548 -17.65 20.38 -23.59
CA GLU A 548 -18.36 20.79 -22.37
C GLU A 548 -17.37 21.10 -21.25
N VAL A 549 -17.76 22.02 -20.36
CA VAL A 549 -17.07 22.24 -19.08
C VAL A 549 -18.10 22.16 -17.97
N LYS A 550 -17.91 21.21 -17.07
CA LYS A 550 -18.69 21.07 -15.84
C LYS A 550 -17.95 21.75 -14.68
N GLY A 551 -18.69 22.44 -13.83
CA GLY A 551 -18.13 23.29 -12.79
C GLY A 551 -17.79 24.70 -13.29
N ASN A 552 -17.27 25.54 -12.43
CA ASN A 552 -16.95 26.93 -12.74
C ASN A 552 -15.48 27.06 -13.14
N LYS A 553 -15.19 27.52 -14.37
CA LYS A 553 -13.83 27.82 -14.84
C LYS A 553 -13.10 28.81 -13.92
N THR A 554 -13.86 29.75 -13.37
CA THR A 554 -13.36 30.75 -12.42
C THR A 554 -14.32 30.82 -11.24
N GLY A 555 -13.80 31.06 -10.07
CA GLY A 555 -14.60 31.15 -8.84
C GLY A 555 -13.73 31.51 -7.66
N LYS A 556 -14.28 31.36 -6.47
CA LYS A 556 -13.54 31.51 -5.23
C LYS A 556 -13.30 30.15 -4.61
N TYR A 557 -12.13 29.96 -4.04
CA TYR A 557 -11.85 28.78 -3.24
C TYR A 557 -12.80 28.71 -2.05
N THR A 558 -13.35 27.53 -1.79
CA THR A 558 -14.18 27.25 -0.61
C THR A 558 -13.54 26.14 0.22
N LEU A 559 -14.02 25.93 1.43
CA LEU A 559 -13.58 24.80 2.26
C LEU A 559 -13.98 23.45 1.67
N ASP A 560 -15.05 23.44 0.88
CA ASP A 560 -15.50 22.24 0.19
C ASP A 560 -14.60 21.97 -1.02
N ASN A 561 -14.37 20.69 -1.30
CA ASN A 561 -13.68 20.28 -2.51
C ASN A 561 -14.49 20.68 -3.74
N GLN A 562 -13.90 21.48 -4.60
CA GLN A 562 -14.49 21.95 -5.85
C GLN A 562 -13.90 21.17 -7.02
N GLU A 563 -14.67 21.04 -8.09
CA GLU A 563 -14.24 20.32 -9.29
C GLU A 563 -14.58 21.10 -10.54
N VAL A 564 -13.65 21.09 -11.51
CA VAL A 564 -13.84 21.58 -12.87
C VAL A 564 -13.45 20.48 -13.83
N ILE A 565 -14.38 20.06 -14.69
CA ILE A 565 -14.15 18.97 -15.63
C ILE A 565 -14.27 19.53 -17.05
N TYR A 566 -13.18 19.44 -17.81
CA TYR A 566 -13.14 19.72 -19.23
C TYR A 566 -13.38 18.42 -19.98
N ILE A 567 -14.47 18.37 -20.77
CA ILE A 567 -14.90 17.18 -21.51
C ILE A 567 -14.65 17.43 -23.00
N TYR A 568 -13.97 16.50 -23.61
CA TYR A 568 -13.54 16.56 -25.00
C TYR A 568 -14.17 15.43 -25.80
N SER A 569 -14.47 15.70 -27.07
CA SER A 569 -14.87 14.66 -28.01
C SER A 569 -13.77 14.42 -29.03
N PHE A 570 -13.57 13.17 -29.41
CA PHE A 570 -12.60 12.80 -30.42
C PHE A 570 -13.09 13.25 -31.81
N VAL A 571 -12.38 14.16 -32.42
CA VAL A 571 -12.60 14.62 -33.79
C VAL A 571 -11.59 13.92 -34.70
N GLY A 572 -11.86 12.69 -35.08
CA GLY A 572 -11.00 11.96 -36.02
C GLY A 572 -10.80 12.76 -37.31
N GLY A 573 -9.57 12.81 -37.79
CA GLY A 573 -9.25 13.51 -39.03
C GLY A 573 -10.13 13.05 -40.19
N THR A 574 -10.99 13.96 -40.71
CA THR A 574 -11.68 13.75 -41.97
C THR A 574 -10.68 13.86 -43.12
N GLY A 575 -9.85 12.85 -43.28
CA GLY A 575 -9.01 12.63 -44.44
C GLY A 575 -9.64 11.48 -45.22
N GLY A 576 -10.35 11.82 -46.33
CA GLY A 576 -10.78 10.81 -47.28
C GLY A 576 -9.56 10.08 -47.82
N ASP A 577 -9.68 8.80 -47.80
CA ASP A 577 -9.26 7.72 -48.71
C ASP A 577 -8.98 6.48 -47.87
N ASP A 578 -9.53 5.38 -48.29
CA ASP A 578 -9.36 4.03 -47.70
C ASP A 578 -7.89 3.77 -47.35
N VAL A 579 -7.52 4.03 -46.11
CA VAL A 579 -6.28 3.50 -45.52
C VAL A 579 -6.70 2.45 -44.51
N ASP A 580 -6.35 1.23 -44.85
CA ASP A 580 -6.34 0.05 -43.99
C ASP A 580 -5.87 0.47 -42.58
N ILE A 581 -6.80 0.49 -41.61
CA ILE A 581 -6.46 0.84 -40.23
C ILE A 581 -5.65 -0.33 -39.68
N ASP A 582 -4.34 -0.23 -39.83
CA ASP A 582 -3.40 -1.05 -39.06
C ASP A 582 -3.67 -0.78 -37.57
N THR A 583 -4.30 -1.73 -36.90
CA THR A 583 -4.64 -1.69 -35.48
C THR A 583 -3.42 -1.75 -34.53
N ASN A 584 -2.24 -1.47 -35.07
CA ASN A 584 -1.01 -1.26 -34.30
C ASN A 584 -0.81 0.21 -33.97
N PHE A 585 -1.69 0.75 -33.11
CA PHE A 585 -1.31 1.95 -32.38
C PHE A 585 -0.05 1.62 -31.54
N PRO A 586 0.99 2.45 -31.60
CA PRO A 586 2.07 2.30 -30.65
C PRO A 586 1.45 2.47 -29.27
N LYS A 587 1.46 1.39 -28.51
CA LYS A 587 1.27 1.46 -27.07
C LYS A 587 2.31 2.45 -26.58
N THR A 588 1.90 3.66 -26.23
CA THR A 588 2.70 4.54 -25.38
C THR A 588 2.70 3.98 -23.96
N GLY A 589 3.13 2.73 -23.86
CA GLY A 589 3.74 2.23 -22.68
C GLY A 589 5.15 2.78 -22.72
N VAL A 590 5.41 3.80 -21.94
CA VAL A 590 6.77 4.11 -21.54
C VAL A 590 7.21 2.88 -20.75
N GLU A 591 7.95 2.00 -21.40
CA GLU A 591 8.77 1.06 -20.69
C GLU A 591 9.74 1.90 -19.85
N ASP A 592 9.62 1.75 -18.55
CA ASP A 592 10.59 2.26 -17.60
C ASP A 592 12.00 1.90 -18.06
N ASN A 593 12.73 2.89 -18.50
CA ASN A 593 14.17 2.96 -18.31
C ASN A 593 14.65 4.37 -18.66
N ASN A 594 15.09 5.09 -17.61
CA ASN A 594 15.83 6.35 -17.67
C ASN A 594 15.03 7.59 -18.07
N LEU A 595 14.21 8.11 -17.16
CA LEU A 595 13.92 9.52 -17.13
C LEU A 595 14.82 10.17 -16.08
N PRO A 596 15.71 11.10 -16.48
CA PRO A 596 16.41 11.92 -15.51
C PRO A 596 15.43 12.91 -14.87
N GLU A 597 15.63 13.16 -13.59
CA GLU A 597 15.04 14.21 -12.77
C GLU A 597 15.15 15.60 -13.42
N VAL A 598 14.27 16.01 -14.30
CA VAL A 598 14.33 17.33 -14.94
C VAL A 598 12.96 18.00 -15.08
N ILE A 599 11.97 17.71 -14.30
CA ILE A 599 10.68 18.45 -14.37
C ILE A 599 10.32 19.21 -13.06
N PHE A 600 11.19 19.28 -12.07
CA PHE A 600 10.96 20.13 -10.89
C PHE A 600 11.89 21.35 -10.77
N SER A 601 12.59 21.75 -11.84
CA SER A 601 13.51 22.90 -11.79
C SER A 601 13.08 24.16 -12.56
N MET A 602 11.87 24.22 -13.13
CA MET A 602 11.46 25.42 -13.85
C MET A 602 10.83 26.53 -13.00
N SER A 603 10.41 26.25 -11.77
CA SER A 603 9.94 27.32 -10.85
C SER A 603 11.05 27.93 -10.00
N SER A 604 12.18 27.26 -9.83
CA SER A 604 13.33 27.79 -9.08
C SER A 604 14.33 28.57 -9.94
N LEU A 605 14.31 28.42 -11.27
CA LEU A 605 15.20 29.18 -12.14
C LEU A 605 14.75 30.61 -12.42
N LEU A 606 13.46 30.93 -12.23
CA LEU A 606 12.99 32.31 -12.37
C LEU A 606 13.33 33.18 -11.14
N LEU A 607 13.53 32.58 -9.97
CA LEU A 607 13.95 33.32 -8.76
C LEU A 607 15.46 33.53 -8.68
N ALA A 608 16.26 32.61 -9.22
CA ALA A 608 17.72 32.76 -9.26
C ALA A 608 18.21 33.78 -10.31
N GLY A 609 17.47 33.95 -11.40
CA GLY A 609 17.77 34.93 -12.45
C GLY A 609 17.61 36.40 -12.03
N THR A 610 16.71 36.67 -11.10
CA THR A 610 16.47 38.04 -10.60
C THR A 610 17.45 38.48 -9.52
N ILE A 611 18.10 37.57 -8.82
CA ILE A 611 19.09 37.88 -7.79
C ILE A 611 20.48 38.14 -8.39
N LEU A 612 20.82 37.53 -9.53
CA LEU A 612 22.10 37.74 -10.22
C LEU A 612 22.15 39.03 -11.03
N LEU A 613 21.03 39.58 -11.44
CA LEU A 613 20.97 40.88 -12.17
C LEU A 613 21.00 42.10 -11.25
N LYS A 614 20.70 41.96 -9.93
CA LYS A 614 20.82 43.06 -8.95
C LYS A 614 22.23 43.28 -8.38
N LYS A 615 23.18 42.38 -8.65
CA LYS A 615 24.55 42.50 -8.14
C LYS A 615 25.55 43.08 -9.15
N LYS A 616 25.10 43.52 -10.32
CA LYS A 616 25.96 44.04 -11.39
C LYS A 616 25.85 45.55 -11.66
N PHE A 617 24.98 46.27 -10.92
CA PHE A 617 24.87 47.73 -11.02
C PHE A 617 24.78 48.35 -9.62
N SER A 618 25.88 48.40 -8.91
CA SER A 618 26.14 49.42 -7.91
C SER A 618 27.63 49.64 -7.85
N TYR A 619 28.04 50.61 -8.58
CA TYR A 619 29.17 51.48 -8.29
C TYR A 619 28.64 52.83 -8.04
#